data_609a88a94f58aea02d654ac8fb9f4966
#
_entry.id   609a88a94f58aea02d654ac8fb9f4966
#
_cell.length_a   1.000
_cell.length_b   1.000
_cell.length_c   1.000
_cell.angle_alpha   90.00
_cell.angle_beta   90.00
_cell.angle_gamma   90.00
#
_symmetry.space_group_name_H-M   'P 1'
#
loop_
_entity.id
_entity.type
_entity.pdbx_description
1 polymer ?
#
loop_
_entity_poly.entity_id
_entity_poly.type
_entity_poly.pdbx_seq_one_letter_code
_entity_poly.pdbx_strand_id
1 'polypeptide(L)'
;MLKSCKHCGIVDENHICPHRKSRQKSGDRQSDRFRKTKGWTDKSIEIRQRDRYLCQVCLRNRYNTLSFLNYKTVEVHHITPINEDYNRRLDNDNLISLCKYHHTMADKGQIPRAELYEIVEEIEKT
;
A
#
# COMPACT_ATOMS: atom_id res chain seq x y z
N MET A 1 33.93 -2.98 25.82
CA MET A 1 34.27 -3.04 24.39
C MET A 1 33.58 -1.88 23.66
N LEU A 2 34.30 -1.17 22.82
CA LEU A 2 33.71 -0.07 22.07
C LEU A 2 33.06 -0.57 20.79
N LYS A 3 31.97 0.08 20.38
CA LYS A 3 31.27 -0.21 19.12
C LYS A 3 31.04 1.07 18.33
N SER A 4 30.81 0.94 17.05
CA SER A 4 30.50 2.08 16.17
C SER A 4 29.00 2.35 16.20
N CYS A 5 28.62 3.60 16.48
CA CYS A 5 27.25 4.09 16.34
C CYS A 5 27.16 4.98 15.12
N LYS A 6 26.18 4.73 14.27
CA LYS A 6 25.98 5.49 13.03
C LYS A 6 25.80 7.00 13.26
N HIS A 7 25.21 7.38 14.39
CA HIS A 7 24.92 8.79 14.71
C HIS A 7 25.86 9.41 15.73
N CYS A 8 26.43 8.61 16.63
CA CYS A 8 27.24 9.08 17.76
C CYS A 8 28.73 8.78 17.63
N GLY A 9 29.15 7.99 16.64
CA GLY A 9 30.55 7.58 16.46
C GLY A 9 30.89 6.37 17.32
N ILE A 10 32.11 6.35 17.89
CA ILE A 10 32.58 5.25 18.73
C ILE A 10 32.00 5.41 20.14
N VAL A 11 31.31 4.42 20.65
CA VAL A 11 30.61 4.44 21.95
C VAL A 11 30.78 3.10 22.68
N ASP A 12 30.39 3.07 23.96
CA ASP A 12 30.38 1.84 24.75
C ASP A 12 29.39 0.82 24.17
N GLU A 13 29.66 -0.46 24.42
CA GLU A 13 28.78 -1.55 23.98
C GLU A 13 27.35 -1.43 24.52
N ASN A 14 27.17 -0.80 25.68
CA ASN A 14 25.87 -0.60 26.29
C ASN A 14 25.18 0.70 25.87
N HIS A 15 25.77 1.41 24.89
CA HIS A 15 25.22 2.69 24.42
C HIS A 15 23.84 2.52 23.80
N ILE A 16 22.89 3.36 24.25
CA ILE A 16 21.58 3.47 23.65
C ILE A 16 21.56 4.81 22.90
N CYS A 17 21.48 4.74 21.57
CA CYS A 17 21.53 5.93 20.74
C CYS A 17 20.26 6.77 20.92
N PRO A 18 20.35 8.03 21.38
CA PRO A 18 19.18 8.90 21.57
C PRO A 18 18.54 9.34 20.26
N HIS A 19 19.25 9.18 19.14
CA HIS A 19 18.75 9.52 17.81
C HIS A 19 18.03 8.33 17.15
N ARG A 20 18.05 7.16 17.77
CA ARG A 20 17.39 5.98 17.24
C ARG A 20 15.90 6.08 17.48
N LYS A 21 15.13 6.28 16.40
CA LYS A 21 13.68 6.18 16.47
C LYS A 21 13.31 4.76 16.87
N SER A 22 12.44 4.61 17.88
CA SER A 22 11.91 3.31 18.24
C SER A 22 11.21 2.74 17.01
N ARG A 23 11.70 1.59 16.52
CA ARG A 23 11.01 0.89 15.45
C ARG A 23 9.74 0.29 16.04
N GLN A 24 8.60 0.76 15.54
CA GLN A 24 7.36 0.04 15.76
C GLN A 24 7.52 -1.31 15.09
N LYS A 25 7.39 -2.39 15.86
CA LYS A 25 7.53 -3.74 15.32
C LYS A 25 6.48 -3.94 14.23
N SER A 26 6.94 -4.40 13.06
CA SER A 26 6.07 -4.85 11.98
C SER A 26 5.08 -5.88 12.54
N GLY A 27 3.79 -5.68 12.32
CA GLY A 27 2.74 -6.59 12.81
C GLY A 27 1.99 -6.14 14.05
N ASP A 28 2.45 -5.06 14.73
CA ASP A 28 1.75 -4.51 15.91
C ASP A 28 0.64 -3.54 15.52
N ARG A 29 0.68 -2.99 14.31
CA ARG A 29 -0.37 -2.12 13.80
C ARG A 29 -1.60 -2.92 13.41
N GLN A 30 -2.79 -2.36 13.64
CA GLN A 30 -4.05 -2.96 13.23
C GLN A 30 -4.05 -3.28 11.73
N SER A 31 -3.54 -2.35 10.89
CA SER A 31 -3.46 -2.55 9.45
C SER A 31 -2.54 -3.72 9.07
N ASP A 32 -1.40 -3.88 9.76
CA ASP A 32 -0.47 -4.98 9.50
C ASP A 32 -1.09 -6.33 9.90
N ARG A 33 -1.77 -6.37 11.05
CA ARG A 33 -2.46 -7.58 11.50
C ARG A 33 -3.57 -7.98 10.53
N PHE A 34 -4.33 -7.01 10.03
CA PHE A 34 -5.38 -7.25 9.06
C PHE A 34 -4.83 -7.86 7.78
N ARG A 35 -3.70 -7.34 7.26
CA ARG A 35 -3.10 -7.84 6.01
C ARG A 35 -2.60 -9.27 6.09
N LYS A 36 -2.43 -9.82 7.29
CA LYS A 36 -2.04 -11.21 7.52
C LYS A 36 -3.23 -12.15 7.63
N THR A 37 -4.46 -11.65 7.60
CA THR A 37 -5.66 -12.47 7.73
C THR A 37 -6.01 -13.17 6.42
N LYS A 38 -6.68 -14.33 6.54
CA LYS A 38 -7.24 -15.02 5.37
C LYS A 38 -8.26 -14.17 4.65
N GLY A 39 -9.07 -13.41 5.40
CA GLY A 39 -10.07 -12.51 4.83
C GLY A 39 -9.46 -11.50 3.86
N TRP A 40 -8.32 -10.92 4.22
CA TRP A 40 -7.61 -10.00 3.33
C TRP A 40 -7.00 -10.72 2.12
N THR A 41 -6.39 -11.88 2.35
CA THR A 41 -5.80 -12.66 1.26
C THR A 41 -6.86 -13.01 0.21
N ASP A 42 -8.01 -13.52 0.65
CA ASP A 42 -9.11 -13.88 -0.24
C ASP A 42 -9.68 -12.65 -0.97
N LYS A 43 -9.87 -11.55 -0.24
CA LYS A 43 -10.37 -10.29 -0.83
C LYS A 43 -9.39 -9.72 -1.84
N SER A 44 -8.10 -9.74 -1.56
CA SER A 44 -7.08 -9.20 -2.48
C SER A 44 -7.03 -9.99 -3.79
N ILE A 45 -7.21 -11.31 -3.71
CA ILE A 45 -7.32 -12.16 -4.91
C ILE A 45 -8.57 -11.79 -5.70
N GLU A 46 -9.71 -11.65 -5.01
CA GLU A 46 -10.99 -11.27 -5.63
C GLU A 46 -10.87 -9.94 -6.39
N ILE A 47 -10.25 -8.93 -5.77
CA ILE A 47 -10.08 -7.61 -6.39
C ILE A 47 -9.13 -7.69 -7.58
N ARG A 48 -8.02 -8.43 -7.47
CA ARG A 48 -7.11 -8.62 -8.59
C ARG A 48 -7.80 -9.31 -9.76
N GLN A 49 -8.62 -10.32 -9.50
CA GLN A 49 -9.41 -10.99 -10.53
C GLN A 49 -10.42 -10.04 -11.19
N ARG A 50 -11.12 -9.22 -10.37
CA ARG A 50 -12.02 -8.19 -10.89
C ARG A 50 -11.30 -7.26 -11.85
N ASP A 51 -10.08 -6.84 -11.49
CA ASP A 51 -9.25 -5.90 -12.24
C ASP A 51 -8.39 -6.59 -13.29
N ARG A 52 -8.58 -7.90 -13.49
CA ARG A 52 -7.87 -8.74 -14.48
C ARG A 52 -6.36 -8.75 -14.29
N TYR A 53 -5.90 -8.61 -13.03
CA TYR A 53 -4.48 -8.54 -12.66
C TYR A 53 -3.73 -7.40 -13.38
N LEU A 54 -4.43 -6.32 -13.71
CA LEU A 54 -3.86 -5.16 -14.38
C LEU A 54 -3.94 -3.92 -13.49
N CYS A 55 -2.90 -3.08 -13.55
CA CYS A 55 -2.96 -1.76 -12.93
C CYS A 55 -4.03 -0.92 -13.65
N GLN A 56 -5.03 -0.47 -12.93
CA GLN A 56 -6.16 0.25 -13.51
C GLN A 56 -5.78 1.65 -14.00
N VAL A 57 -4.76 2.26 -13.41
CA VAL A 57 -4.22 3.55 -13.87
C VAL A 57 -3.40 3.37 -15.15
N CYS A 58 -2.55 2.34 -15.20
CA CYS A 58 -1.80 2.01 -16.42
C CYS A 58 -2.73 1.70 -17.59
N LEU A 59 -3.78 0.92 -17.33
CA LEU A 59 -4.75 0.56 -18.37
C LEU A 59 -5.41 1.79 -19.01
N ARG A 60 -5.56 2.87 -18.23
CA ARG A 60 -6.15 4.13 -18.69
C ARG A 60 -5.11 5.13 -19.20
N ASN A 61 -3.85 4.73 -19.25
CA ASN A 61 -2.73 5.55 -19.71
C ASN A 61 -2.65 6.90 -18.99
N ARG A 62 -2.69 6.88 -17.67
CA ARG A 62 -2.60 8.07 -16.83
C ARG A 62 -1.32 8.06 -16.02
N TYR A 63 -0.84 9.23 -15.60
CA TYR A 63 0.28 9.40 -14.67
C TYR A 63 1.57 8.68 -15.10
N ASN A 64 2.06 8.98 -16.30
CA ASN A 64 3.33 8.45 -16.83
C ASN A 64 3.37 6.93 -16.92
N THR A 65 2.32 6.35 -17.47
CA THR A 65 2.23 4.91 -17.67
C THR A 65 3.33 4.40 -18.60
N LEU A 66 4.11 3.42 -18.14
CA LEU A 66 5.16 2.78 -18.92
C LEU A 66 4.62 1.62 -19.76
N SER A 67 3.56 0.97 -19.31
CA SER A 67 2.92 -0.15 -20.02
C SER A 67 1.44 -0.22 -19.67
N PHE A 68 0.58 -0.26 -20.68
CA PHE A 68 -0.87 -0.38 -20.49
C PHE A 68 -1.26 -1.67 -19.80
N LEU A 69 -0.52 -2.76 -20.04
CA LEU A 69 -0.80 -4.08 -19.52
C LEU A 69 0.17 -4.46 -18.42
N ASN A 70 0.31 -3.59 -17.43
CA ASN A 70 1.19 -3.83 -16.29
C ASN A 70 0.52 -4.81 -15.30
N TYR A 71 1.03 -6.04 -15.28
CA TYR A 71 0.50 -7.11 -14.43
C TYR A 71 1.53 -7.71 -13.46
N LYS A 72 2.80 -7.39 -13.63
CA LYS A 72 3.90 -8.07 -12.90
C LYS A 72 3.95 -7.74 -11.42
N THR A 73 3.57 -6.54 -11.04
CA THR A 73 3.70 -6.04 -9.67
C THR A 73 2.42 -5.37 -9.18
N VAL A 74 1.28 -5.97 -9.53
CA VAL A 74 -0.01 -5.40 -9.16
C VAL A 74 -0.31 -5.67 -7.68
N GLU A 75 -0.60 -4.60 -6.96
CA GLU A 75 -0.97 -4.62 -5.54
C GLU A 75 -2.37 -4.05 -5.36
N VAL A 76 -3.08 -4.50 -4.34
CA VAL A 76 -4.41 -3.96 -4.01
C VAL A 76 -4.24 -2.80 -3.04
N HIS A 77 -4.71 -1.63 -3.45
CA HIS A 77 -4.62 -0.38 -2.71
C HIS A 77 -5.96 -0.05 -2.03
N HIS A 78 -5.90 0.34 -0.75
CA HIS A 78 -7.04 0.91 -0.04
C HIS A 78 -7.11 2.40 -0.39
N ILE A 79 -8.16 2.83 -1.09
CA ILE A 79 -8.33 4.23 -1.48
C ILE A 79 -8.46 5.11 -0.25
N THR A 80 -9.37 4.76 0.66
CA THR A 80 -9.36 5.30 2.02
C THR A 80 -8.56 4.34 2.89
N PRO A 81 -7.44 4.79 3.48
CA PRO A 81 -6.56 3.90 4.26
C PRO A 81 -7.28 3.22 5.42
N ILE A 82 -6.81 2.03 5.77
CA ILE A 82 -7.34 1.23 6.89
C ILE A 82 -7.38 2.05 8.18
N ASN A 83 -6.35 2.86 8.42
CA ASN A 83 -6.24 3.68 9.63
C ASN A 83 -7.27 4.80 9.71
N GLU A 84 -7.80 5.24 8.57
CA GLU A 84 -8.82 6.29 8.53
C GLU A 84 -10.23 5.72 8.64
N ASP A 85 -10.47 4.54 8.06
CA ASP A 85 -11.78 3.90 8.12
C ASP A 85 -11.62 2.38 8.08
N TYR A 86 -11.47 1.78 9.25
CA TYR A 86 -11.28 0.34 9.40
C TYR A 86 -12.49 -0.46 8.88
N ASN A 87 -13.68 0.08 8.96
CA ASN A 87 -14.91 -0.61 8.54
C ASN A 87 -14.97 -0.84 7.04
N ARG A 88 -14.22 -0.07 6.24
CA ARG A 88 -14.19 -0.18 4.78
C ARG A 88 -13.04 -1.03 4.26
N ARG A 89 -12.34 -1.75 5.13
CA ARG A 89 -11.14 -2.51 4.75
C ARG A 89 -11.40 -3.63 3.74
N LEU A 90 -12.62 -4.14 3.67
CA LEU A 90 -13.01 -5.21 2.75
C LEU A 90 -14.07 -4.77 1.73
N ASP A 91 -14.35 -3.47 1.64
CA ASP A 91 -15.32 -2.95 0.67
C ASP A 91 -14.72 -2.95 -0.73
N ASN A 92 -15.42 -3.58 -1.68
CA ASN A 92 -14.98 -3.60 -3.06
C ASN A 92 -14.84 -2.19 -3.64
N ASP A 93 -15.67 -1.25 -3.20
CA ASP A 93 -15.65 0.15 -3.65
C ASP A 93 -14.41 0.91 -3.18
N ASN A 94 -13.74 0.41 -2.15
CA ASN A 94 -12.57 1.04 -1.55
C ASN A 94 -11.25 0.41 -2.00
N LEU A 95 -11.29 -0.57 -2.88
CA LEU A 95 -10.13 -1.36 -3.28
C LEU A 95 -9.91 -1.28 -4.78
N ILE A 96 -8.66 -1.09 -5.18
CA ILE A 96 -8.27 -0.98 -6.58
C ILE A 96 -6.88 -1.61 -6.78
N SER A 97 -6.68 -2.28 -7.91
CA SER A 97 -5.39 -2.85 -8.27
C SER A 97 -4.51 -1.80 -8.95
N LEU A 98 -3.32 -1.57 -8.42
CA LEU A 98 -2.34 -0.61 -8.94
C LEU A 98 -0.97 -1.28 -9.01
N CYS A 99 -0.14 -0.87 -9.99
CA CYS A 99 1.25 -1.27 -9.99
C CYS A 99 1.99 -0.53 -8.86
N LYS A 100 3.17 -1.01 -8.51
CA LYS A 100 3.95 -0.43 -7.42
C LYS A 100 4.18 1.07 -7.60
N TYR A 101 4.46 1.51 -8.82
CA TYR A 101 4.70 2.93 -9.12
C TYR A 101 3.47 3.78 -8.84
N HIS A 102 2.30 3.39 -9.36
CA HIS A 102 1.06 4.14 -9.14
C HIS A 102 0.52 3.99 -7.71
N HIS A 103 0.77 2.84 -7.07
CA HIS A 103 0.43 2.64 -5.66
C HIS A 103 1.18 3.65 -4.78
N THR A 104 2.48 3.82 -5.03
CA THR A 104 3.30 4.82 -4.33
C THR A 104 2.78 6.24 -4.57
N MET A 105 2.41 6.58 -5.80
CA MET A 105 1.83 7.88 -6.12
C MET A 105 0.51 8.12 -5.38
N ALA A 106 -0.34 7.10 -5.32
CA ALA A 106 -1.62 7.18 -4.60
C ALA A 106 -1.40 7.39 -3.10
N ASP A 107 -0.44 6.66 -2.50
CA ASP A 107 -0.10 6.80 -1.09
C ASP A 107 0.40 8.21 -0.75
N LYS A 108 1.12 8.85 -1.68
CA LYS A 108 1.62 10.20 -1.51
C LYS A 108 0.59 11.29 -1.83
N GLY A 109 -0.61 10.91 -2.22
CA GLY A 109 -1.66 11.86 -2.60
C GLY A 109 -1.48 12.49 -3.98
N GLN A 110 -0.56 11.98 -4.79
CA GLN A 110 -0.32 12.48 -6.15
C GLN A 110 -1.41 12.06 -7.13
N ILE A 111 -2.13 10.98 -6.81
CA ILE A 111 -3.35 10.59 -7.52
C ILE A 111 -4.52 10.87 -6.58
N PRO A 112 -5.46 11.76 -6.96
CA PRO A 112 -6.60 12.09 -6.10
C PRO A 112 -7.47 10.87 -5.79
N ARG A 113 -7.90 10.74 -4.54
CA ARG A 113 -8.80 9.66 -4.11
C ARG A 113 -10.10 9.65 -4.93
N ALA A 114 -10.65 10.83 -5.22
CA ALA A 114 -11.88 10.96 -6.00
C ALA A 114 -11.74 10.29 -7.37
N GLU A 115 -10.59 10.44 -8.03
CA GLU A 115 -10.32 9.81 -9.32
C GLU A 115 -10.29 8.28 -9.20
N LEU A 116 -9.65 7.76 -8.15
CA LEU A 116 -9.61 6.32 -7.91
C LEU A 116 -11.01 5.76 -7.62
N TYR A 117 -11.83 6.48 -6.88
CA TYR A 117 -13.22 6.10 -6.63
C TYR A 117 -14.04 6.09 -7.92
N GLU A 118 -13.83 7.04 -8.80
CA GLU A 118 -14.50 7.07 -10.11
C GLU A 118 -14.14 5.84 -10.95
N ILE A 119 -12.86 5.47 -10.96
CA ILE A 119 -12.40 4.28 -11.68
C ILE A 119 -13.07 3.02 -11.14
N VAL A 120 -13.09 2.87 -9.82
CA VAL A 120 -13.73 1.71 -9.18
C VAL A 120 -15.22 1.67 -9.46
N GLU A 121 -15.91 2.81 -9.40
CA GLU A 121 -17.32 2.90 -9.72
C GLU A 121 -17.59 2.44 -11.15
N GLU A 122 -16.76 2.84 -12.09
CA GLU A 122 -16.83 2.40 -13.48
C GLU A 122 -16.66 0.88 -13.61
N ILE A 123 -15.67 0.30 -12.90
CA ILE A 123 -15.42 -1.13 -12.91
C ILE A 123 -16.61 -1.91 -12.36
N GLU A 124 -17.15 -1.47 -11.23
CA GLU A 124 -18.25 -2.16 -10.53
C GLU A 124 -19.58 -2.08 -11.30
N LYS A 125 -19.73 -1.13 -12.22
CA LYS A 125 -20.92 -1.01 -13.05
C LYS A 125 -20.95 -1.96 -14.24
N THR A 126 -19.82 -2.60 -14.57
CA THR A 126 -19.75 -3.50 -15.74
C THR A 126 -20.06 -4.94 -15.42
#